data_5ba86396c4f2677bc743a4a0dad9ff00
#
_entry.id   5ba86396c4f2677bc743a4a0dad9ff00
#
_cell.length_a   1.000
_cell.length_b   1.000
_cell.length_c   1.000
_cell.angle_alpha   90.00
_cell.angle_beta   90.00
_cell.angle_gamma   90.00
#
_symmetry.space_group_name_H-M   'P 1'
#
loop_
_entity.id
_entity.type
_entity.pdbx_description
1 polymer ?
#
loop_
_entity_poly.entity_id
_entity_poly.type
_entity_poly.pdbx_seq_one_letter_code
_entity_poly.pdbx_strand_id
1 'polypeptide(L)'
;MTQLISVRTMPSAGSRLIAGVCAAHMMSHYYMLMLAPLLAFIRADFDVSYTQLALALTVFNVVSGVLQTPVGFLVDRIGARVVLIGGLALSSAAYAIAGLFGSYWIFIAMYGVAGLGNTAYHPADYSLLSHHSRPDRLSQIFAFHTFAGMLGSAIAPVTLLAMQSFFGWRGAYIGAAIFGLIVLAVLLAQPEPIAEHRRELRSGKSRAPGAAIGWRFLVAPTILINLAFFTLTALTGNGLNTYLIVALGALYGTPAAIANIALTSLLAMNAIGVLAGGVLAGRIRQHALIAASGLTVAGAVTALIGLFDLPSALLIGLTGLSGFAVGLTYPSRDMLVRAVTPPGAFGAVFGFVSTGFNIGASIAPIVYGMLMDQRQPRGIFFFSAAVSLVCVSTVTFGLSRRRAE
;
A
#
# COMPACT_ATOMS: atom_id res chain seq x y z
N MET A 1 22.07 -27.32 32.43
CA MET A 1 22.77 -27.68 31.17
C MET A 1 22.24 -26.73 30.10
N THR A 2 23.02 -25.72 29.81
CA THR A 2 22.71 -24.57 28.96
C THR A 2 23.06 -24.96 27.51
N GLN A 3 22.06 -25.19 26.67
CA GLN A 3 22.30 -25.29 25.24
C GLN A 3 22.55 -23.89 24.67
N LEU A 4 23.81 -23.58 24.39
CA LEU A 4 24.25 -22.44 23.63
C LEU A 4 23.62 -22.50 22.23
N ILE A 5 22.79 -21.50 21.92
CA ILE A 5 22.20 -21.26 20.59
C ILE A 5 23.37 -20.93 19.66
N SER A 6 23.78 -21.89 18.84
CA SER A 6 24.74 -21.71 17.75
C SER A 6 24.06 -20.85 16.64
N VAL A 7 24.27 -19.55 16.67
CA VAL A 7 23.94 -18.63 15.59
C VAL A 7 25.18 -18.44 14.74
N ARG A 8 25.34 -19.26 13.70
CA ARG A 8 26.14 -18.93 12.50
C ARG A 8 25.93 -19.99 11.43
N THR A 9 24.80 -19.89 10.70
CA THR A 9 24.75 -20.46 9.36
C THR A 9 24.57 -19.32 8.39
N MET A 10 25.47 -19.21 7.38
CA MET A 10 25.26 -18.31 6.23
C MET A 10 23.84 -18.49 5.73
N PRO A 11 23.13 -17.40 5.40
CA PRO A 11 21.77 -17.52 4.86
C PRO A 11 21.78 -18.45 3.66
N SER A 12 20.89 -19.46 3.64
CA SER A 12 20.72 -20.33 2.47
C SER A 12 20.37 -19.48 1.24
N ALA A 13 20.60 -20.00 0.03
CA ALA A 13 20.24 -19.29 -1.20
C ALA A 13 18.76 -18.84 -1.17
N GLY A 14 17.87 -19.67 -0.61
CA GLY A 14 16.46 -19.32 -0.42
C GLY A 14 16.22 -18.15 0.53
N SER A 15 16.96 -18.04 1.66
CA SER A 15 16.80 -16.90 2.57
C SER A 15 17.33 -15.59 1.99
N ARG A 16 18.36 -15.63 1.13
CA ARG A 16 18.83 -14.43 0.40
C ARG A 16 17.80 -13.95 -0.62
N LEU A 17 17.18 -14.87 -1.36
CA LEU A 17 16.12 -14.53 -2.29
C LEU A 17 14.92 -13.92 -1.58
N ILE A 18 14.46 -14.52 -0.47
CA ILE A 18 13.36 -13.98 0.34
C ILE A 18 13.67 -12.55 0.81
N ALA A 19 14.87 -12.30 1.31
CA ALA A 19 15.29 -10.96 1.70
C ALA A 19 15.29 -9.97 0.53
N GLY A 20 15.75 -10.40 -0.65
CA GLY A 20 15.71 -9.59 -1.88
C GLY A 20 14.29 -9.25 -2.33
N VAL A 21 13.37 -10.22 -2.29
CA VAL A 21 11.94 -10.01 -2.59
C VAL A 21 11.32 -9.03 -1.59
N CYS A 22 11.60 -9.18 -0.29
CA CYS A 22 11.14 -8.24 0.73
C CYS A 22 11.71 -6.82 0.53
N ALA A 23 12.98 -6.69 0.12
CA ALA A 23 13.58 -5.41 -0.21
C ALA A 23 12.94 -4.77 -1.46
N ALA A 24 12.64 -5.55 -2.49
CA ALA A 24 11.92 -5.06 -3.66
C ALA A 24 10.50 -4.59 -3.29
N HIS A 25 9.80 -5.35 -2.45
CA HIS A 25 8.48 -4.96 -1.95
C HIS A 25 8.53 -3.69 -1.08
N MET A 26 9.55 -3.55 -0.25
CA MET A 26 9.81 -2.31 0.48
C MET A 26 9.96 -1.12 -0.50
N MET A 27 10.71 -1.30 -1.60
CA MET A 27 10.85 -0.25 -2.62
C MET A 27 9.55 0.07 -3.34
N SER A 28 8.67 -0.92 -3.60
CA SER A 28 7.37 -0.64 -4.22
C SER A 28 6.54 0.31 -3.36
N HIS A 29 6.46 0.07 -2.07
CA HIS A 29 5.74 0.93 -1.13
C HIS A 29 6.42 2.28 -0.90
N TYR A 30 7.75 2.32 -0.91
CA TYR A 30 8.51 3.57 -0.89
C TYR A 30 8.13 4.45 -2.10
N TYR A 31 8.08 3.85 -3.28
CA TYR A 31 7.72 4.53 -4.53
C TYR A 31 6.26 5.03 -4.55
N MET A 32 5.34 4.33 -3.91
CA MET A 32 3.95 4.80 -3.79
C MET A 32 3.83 6.10 -2.99
N LEU A 33 4.77 6.39 -2.09
CA LEU A 33 4.80 7.60 -1.25
C LEU A 33 5.66 8.74 -1.82
N MET A 34 6.24 8.58 -3.02
CA MET A 34 7.16 9.57 -3.61
C MET A 34 6.58 10.99 -3.67
N LEU A 35 5.31 11.11 -4.04
CA LEU A 35 4.69 12.42 -4.25
C LEU A 35 4.36 13.14 -2.94
N ALA A 36 3.86 12.43 -1.94
CA ALA A 36 3.27 13.03 -0.73
C ALA A 36 4.18 14.04 0.00
N PRO A 37 5.43 13.71 0.40
CA PRO A 37 6.31 14.64 1.09
C PRO A 37 6.86 15.76 0.19
N LEU A 38 6.80 15.56 -1.12
CA LEU A 38 7.36 16.47 -2.12
C LEU A 38 6.29 17.28 -2.87
N LEU A 39 5.00 17.04 -2.55
CA LEU A 39 3.84 17.57 -3.27
C LEU A 39 3.88 19.10 -3.45
N ALA A 40 4.18 19.84 -2.38
CA ALA A 40 4.23 21.30 -2.42
C ALA A 40 5.36 21.82 -3.31
N PHE A 41 6.53 21.18 -3.27
CA PHE A 41 7.70 21.56 -4.05
C PHE A 41 7.49 21.30 -5.54
N ILE A 42 6.94 20.12 -5.89
CA ILE A 42 6.66 19.74 -7.28
C ILE A 42 5.55 20.62 -7.86
N ARG A 43 4.51 20.89 -7.06
CA ARG A 43 3.43 21.79 -7.45
C ARG A 43 3.95 23.19 -7.79
N ALA A 44 4.81 23.75 -6.94
CA ALA A 44 5.37 25.09 -7.13
C ALA A 44 6.29 25.15 -8.36
N ASP A 45 7.07 24.10 -8.61
CA ASP A 45 8.02 24.06 -9.73
C ASP A 45 7.34 23.90 -11.09
N PHE A 46 6.25 23.14 -11.18
CA PHE A 46 5.46 23.00 -12.40
C PHE A 46 4.38 24.07 -12.59
N ASP A 47 4.14 24.90 -11.57
CA ASP A 47 3.06 25.91 -11.53
C ASP A 47 1.68 25.31 -11.89
N VAL A 48 1.33 24.21 -11.25
CA VAL A 48 0.08 23.46 -11.47
C VAL A 48 -0.78 23.44 -10.22
N SER A 49 -2.08 23.11 -10.38
CA SER A 49 -2.98 22.90 -9.26
C SER A 49 -2.72 21.55 -8.55
N TYR A 50 -3.25 21.38 -7.36
CA TYR A 50 -3.22 20.09 -6.65
C TYR A 50 -3.99 19.01 -7.42
N THR A 51 -5.11 19.36 -8.02
CA THR A 51 -5.92 18.45 -8.86
C THR A 51 -5.13 18.01 -10.11
N GLN A 52 -4.41 18.91 -10.76
CA GLN A 52 -3.53 18.55 -11.88
C GLN A 52 -2.45 17.59 -11.41
N LEU A 53 -1.78 17.86 -10.29
CA LEU A 53 -0.74 16.98 -9.78
C LEU A 53 -1.27 15.63 -9.31
N ALA A 54 -2.53 15.58 -8.83
CA ALA A 54 -3.23 14.36 -8.49
C ALA A 54 -3.34 13.37 -9.66
N LEU A 55 -3.34 13.87 -10.90
CA LEU A 55 -3.39 13.04 -12.12
C LEU A 55 -2.24 12.02 -12.16
N ALA A 56 -1.07 12.36 -11.63
CA ALA A 56 0.06 11.43 -11.55
C ALA A 56 -0.30 10.16 -10.77
N LEU A 57 -0.86 10.31 -9.55
CA LEU A 57 -1.27 9.17 -8.73
C LEU A 57 -2.46 8.43 -9.33
N THR A 58 -3.40 9.16 -9.95
CA THR A 58 -4.55 8.54 -10.63
C THR A 58 -4.08 7.66 -11.78
N VAL A 59 -3.22 8.16 -12.65
CA VAL A 59 -2.64 7.39 -13.77
C VAL A 59 -1.86 6.18 -13.26
N PHE A 60 -1.02 6.35 -12.23
CA PHE A 60 -0.31 5.26 -11.58
C PHE A 60 -1.27 4.15 -11.11
N ASN A 61 -2.32 4.51 -10.36
CA ASN A 61 -3.25 3.55 -9.78
C ASN A 61 -4.14 2.87 -10.83
N VAL A 62 -4.57 3.61 -11.85
CA VAL A 62 -5.37 3.05 -12.96
C VAL A 62 -4.55 2.05 -13.76
N VAL A 63 -3.33 2.42 -14.15
CA VAL A 63 -2.42 1.52 -14.88
C VAL A 63 -2.11 0.29 -14.05
N SER A 64 -1.75 0.47 -12.76
CA SER A 64 -1.53 -0.64 -11.84
C SER A 64 -2.74 -1.56 -11.74
N GLY A 65 -3.93 -1.01 -11.49
CA GLY A 65 -5.15 -1.79 -11.30
C GLY A 65 -5.57 -2.59 -12.53
N VAL A 66 -5.51 -1.97 -13.72
CA VAL A 66 -5.92 -2.59 -14.99
C VAL A 66 -4.92 -3.66 -15.42
N LEU A 67 -3.62 -3.41 -15.27
CA LEU A 67 -2.58 -4.28 -15.81
C LEU A 67 -2.07 -5.34 -14.82
N GLN A 68 -2.47 -5.31 -13.55
CA GLN A 68 -2.03 -6.28 -12.55
C GLN A 68 -2.40 -7.72 -12.91
N THR A 69 -3.60 -7.96 -13.44
CA THR A 69 -4.04 -9.30 -13.87
C THR A 69 -3.28 -9.77 -15.13
N PRO A 70 -3.15 -9.01 -16.22
CA PRO A 70 -2.29 -9.35 -17.35
C PRO A 70 -0.84 -9.67 -16.97
N VAL A 71 -0.26 -8.90 -16.06
CA VAL A 71 1.11 -9.14 -15.58
C VAL A 71 1.18 -10.41 -14.71
N GLY A 72 0.13 -10.76 -13.99
CA GLY A 72 0.02 -12.05 -13.31
C GLY A 72 0.15 -13.23 -14.29
N PHE A 73 -0.51 -13.19 -15.45
CA PHE A 73 -0.32 -14.19 -16.50
C PHE A 73 1.10 -14.18 -17.09
N LEU A 74 1.73 -13.01 -17.16
CA LEU A 74 3.11 -12.90 -17.62
C LEU A 74 4.08 -13.58 -16.63
N VAL A 75 3.85 -13.45 -15.32
CA VAL A 75 4.60 -14.18 -14.28
C VAL A 75 4.58 -15.68 -14.51
N ASP A 76 3.41 -16.23 -14.86
CA ASP A 76 3.28 -17.66 -15.14
C ASP A 76 4.01 -18.10 -16.42
N ARG A 77 4.19 -17.19 -17.39
CA ARG A 77 4.81 -17.50 -18.70
C ARG A 77 6.33 -17.34 -18.72
N ILE A 78 6.84 -16.24 -18.18
CA ILE A 78 8.27 -15.90 -18.27
C ILE A 78 9.02 -16.01 -16.94
N GLY A 79 8.29 -16.26 -15.84
CA GLY A 79 8.85 -16.46 -14.52
C GLY A 79 8.77 -15.23 -13.62
N ALA A 80 8.47 -15.49 -12.35
CA ALA A 80 8.25 -14.46 -11.33
C ALA A 80 9.46 -13.55 -11.12
N ARG A 81 10.67 -14.11 -11.11
CA ARG A 81 11.90 -13.34 -10.90
C ARG A 81 12.16 -12.34 -12.02
N VAL A 82 11.95 -12.74 -13.27
CA VAL A 82 12.15 -11.88 -14.45
C VAL A 82 11.18 -10.71 -14.41
N VAL A 83 9.91 -10.98 -14.06
CA VAL A 83 8.87 -9.97 -13.96
C VAL A 83 9.16 -9.00 -12.80
N LEU A 84 9.59 -9.49 -11.62
CA LEU A 84 9.97 -8.65 -10.48
C LEU A 84 11.14 -7.72 -10.81
N ILE A 85 12.21 -8.27 -11.40
CA ILE A 85 13.38 -7.51 -11.85
C ILE A 85 12.97 -6.44 -12.87
N GLY A 86 12.15 -6.82 -13.85
CA GLY A 86 11.65 -5.89 -14.87
C GLY A 86 10.79 -4.78 -14.27
N GLY A 87 9.90 -5.11 -13.34
CA GLY A 87 9.05 -4.13 -12.66
C GLY A 87 9.84 -3.14 -11.81
N LEU A 88 10.82 -3.63 -11.04
CA LEU A 88 11.69 -2.76 -10.23
C LEU A 88 12.57 -1.87 -11.11
N ALA A 89 13.16 -2.41 -12.18
CA ALA A 89 13.94 -1.64 -13.14
C ALA A 89 13.11 -0.55 -13.82
N LEU A 90 11.90 -0.91 -14.25
CA LEU A 90 10.97 0.02 -14.91
C LEU A 90 10.53 1.15 -13.98
N SER A 91 10.16 0.83 -12.73
CA SER A 91 9.80 1.83 -11.73
C SER A 91 10.96 2.76 -11.40
N SER A 92 12.17 2.19 -11.18
CA SER A 92 13.37 2.98 -10.88
C SER A 92 13.72 3.92 -12.05
N ALA A 93 13.68 3.43 -13.29
CA ALA A 93 13.93 4.25 -14.48
C ALA A 93 12.88 5.36 -14.63
N ALA A 94 11.59 5.04 -14.39
CA ALA A 94 10.51 6.01 -14.49
C ALA A 94 10.71 7.17 -13.50
N TYR A 95 11.03 6.88 -12.22
CA TYR A 95 11.27 7.93 -11.24
C TYR A 95 12.57 8.70 -11.49
N ALA A 96 13.62 8.06 -12.01
CA ALA A 96 14.81 8.76 -12.46
C ALA A 96 14.49 9.77 -13.59
N ILE A 97 13.75 9.34 -14.60
CA ILE A 97 13.33 10.19 -15.72
C ILE A 97 12.41 11.32 -15.22
N ALA A 98 11.47 11.04 -14.32
CA ALA A 98 10.61 12.05 -13.71
C ALA A 98 11.41 13.13 -12.96
N GLY A 99 12.53 12.76 -12.33
CA GLY A 99 13.43 13.71 -11.66
C GLY A 99 14.34 14.46 -12.62
N LEU A 100 14.72 13.87 -13.74
CA LEU A 100 15.66 14.48 -14.71
C LEU A 100 14.99 15.50 -15.62
N PHE A 101 13.76 15.29 -16.02
CA PHE A 101 13.08 16.13 -17.01
C PHE A 101 12.13 17.14 -16.36
N GLY A 102 12.20 18.41 -16.81
CA GLY A 102 11.40 19.54 -16.31
C GLY A 102 10.00 19.65 -16.91
N SER A 103 9.44 18.58 -17.48
CA SER A 103 8.12 18.61 -18.11
C SER A 103 7.07 17.93 -17.24
N TYR A 104 5.98 18.66 -16.94
CA TYR A 104 4.83 18.11 -16.25
C TYR A 104 4.22 16.88 -16.96
N TRP A 105 4.11 16.89 -18.28
CA TRP A 105 3.55 15.77 -19.04
C TRP A 105 4.45 14.54 -19.03
N ILE A 106 5.77 14.72 -19.05
CA ILE A 106 6.73 13.62 -18.86
C ILE A 106 6.58 13.07 -17.44
N PHE A 107 6.45 13.92 -16.44
CA PHE A 107 6.21 13.50 -15.05
C PHE A 107 4.97 12.62 -14.94
N ILE A 108 3.82 13.04 -15.50
CA ILE A 108 2.58 12.24 -15.52
C ILE A 108 2.78 10.91 -16.27
N ALA A 109 3.41 10.93 -17.44
CA ALA A 109 3.67 9.73 -18.21
C ALA A 109 4.56 8.73 -17.43
N MET A 110 5.57 9.24 -16.71
CA MET A 110 6.46 8.39 -15.91
C MET A 110 5.74 7.78 -14.70
N TYR A 111 4.74 8.44 -14.13
CA TYR A 111 3.88 7.82 -13.13
C TYR A 111 3.06 6.66 -13.73
N GLY A 112 2.61 6.77 -14.98
CA GLY A 112 2.00 5.66 -15.69
C GLY A 112 2.96 4.48 -15.90
N VAL A 113 4.20 4.77 -16.29
CA VAL A 113 5.25 3.76 -16.44
C VAL A 113 5.61 3.12 -15.09
N ALA A 114 5.71 3.91 -14.02
CA ALA A 114 5.92 3.40 -12.67
C ALA A 114 4.74 2.53 -12.20
N GLY A 115 3.50 2.91 -12.54
CA GLY A 115 2.30 2.11 -12.30
C GLY A 115 2.35 0.75 -13.01
N LEU A 116 2.84 0.70 -14.26
CA LEU A 116 3.09 -0.56 -14.94
C LEU A 116 4.16 -1.39 -14.20
N GLY A 117 5.26 -0.80 -13.79
CA GLY A 117 6.27 -1.48 -12.97
C GLY A 117 5.70 -2.02 -11.66
N ASN A 118 4.80 -1.26 -11.04
CA ASN A 118 4.15 -1.66 -9.78
C ASN A 118 3.29 -2.92 -9.89
N THR A 119 2.76 -3.25 -11.06
CA THR A 119 1.95 -4.45 -11.29
C THR A 119 2.72 -5.74 -11.05
N ALA A 120 4.05 -5.70 -11.15
CA ALA A 120 4.92 -6.86 -11.05
C ALA A 120 5.02 -7.43 -9.63
N TYR A 121 5.00 -6.56 -8.61
CA TYR A 121 5.40 -6.95 -7.25
C TYR A 121 4.48 -8.03 -6.66
N HIS A 122 3.20 -7.78 -6.50
CA HIS A 122 2.33 -8.75 -5.82
C HIS A 122 2.32 -10.13 -6.47
N PRO A 123 2.06 -10.29 -7.79
CA PRO A 123 2.03 -11.62 -8.38
C PRO A 123 3.40 -12.31 -8.37
N ALA A 124 4.50 -11.56 -8.59
CA ALA A 124 5.83 -12.13 -8.57
C ALA A 124 6.29 -12.48 -7.14
N ASP A 125 6.07 -11.58 -6.18
CA ASP A 125 6.47 -11.77 -4.79
C ASP A 125 5.80 -13.00 -4.18
N TYR A 126 4.47 -13.11 -4.30
CA TYR A 126 3.73 -14.27 -3.77
C TYR A 126 4.16 -15.58 -4.43
N SER A 127 4.44 -15.56 -5.73
CA SER A 127 4.97 -16.72 -6.44
C SER A 127 6.34 -17.12 -5.90
N LEU A 128 7.31 -16.20 -5.84
CA LEU A 128 8.67 -16.46 -5.35
C LEU A 128 8.68 -16.92 -3.89
N LEU A 129 7.94 -16.24 -3.01
CA LEU A 129 7.88 -16.59 -1.60
C LEU A 129 7.23 -17.95 -1.37
N SER A 130 6.17 -18.28 -2.10
CA SER A 130 5.49 -19.58 -1.98
C SER A 130 6.37 -20.73 -2.41
N HIS A 131 7.18 -20.57 -3.47
CA HIS A 131 8.03 -21.63 -4.00
C HIS A 131 9.32 -21.84 -3.20
N HIS A 132 9.87 -20.77 -2.60
CA HIS A 132 11.16 -20.85 -1.90
C HIS A 132 11.03 -20.92 -0.37
N SER A 133 9.79 -21.03 0.14
CA SER A 133 9.51 -21.10 1.57
C SER A 133 9.02 -22.47 1.97
N ARG A 134 9.43 -22.92 3.15
CA ARG A 134 8.86 -24.13 3.76
C ARG A 134 7.40 -23.87 4.16
N PRO A 135 6.48 -24.83 3.96
CA PRO A 135 5.06 -24.66 4.29
C PRO A 135 4.80 -24.22 5.74
N ASP A 136 5.60 -24.72 6.69
CA ASP A 136 5.52 -24.42 8.11
C ASP A 136 5.93 -22.97 8.45
N ARG A 137 6.68 -22.27 7.58
CA ARG A 137 7.16 -20.90 7.76
C ARG A 137 6.51 -19.88 6.82
N LEU A 138 5.70 -20.32 5.88
CA LEU A 138 5.14 -19.46 4.83
C LEU A 138 4.34 -18.29 5.39
N SER A 139 3.56 -18.50 6.44
CA SER A 139 2.79 -17.42 7.10
C SER A 139 3.71 -16.35 7.72
N GLN A 140 4.82 -16.76 8.34
CA GLN A 140 5.79 -15.83 8.92
C GLN A 140 6.49 -15.02 7.82
N ILE A 141 6.82 -15.65 6.69
CA ILE A 141 7.49 -15.00 5.57
C ILE A 141 6.55 -13.98 4.91
N PHE A 142 5.28 -14.30 4.73
CA PHE A 142 4.30 -13.33 4.24
C PHE A 142 4.09 -12.17 5.21
N ALA A 143 4.09 -12.41 6.52
CA ALA A 143 4.02 -11.33 7.50
C ALA A 143 5.24 -10.41 7.41
N PHE A 144 6.44 -11.00 7.25
CA PHE A 144 7.68 -10.23 7.09
C PHE A 144 7.71 -9.43 5.78
N HIS A 145 7.21 -10.00 4.69
CA HIS A 145 7.04 -9.32 3.41
C HIS A 145 6.08 -8.12 3.52
N THR A 146 4.93 -8.31 4.15
CA THR A 146 3.98 -7.21 4.39
C THR A 146 4.60 -6.11 5.26
N PHE A 147 5.29 -6.50 6.33
CA PHE A 147 6.01 -5.55 7.20
C PHE A 147 7.08 -4.76 6.43
N ALA A 148 7.84 -5.41 5.53
CA ALA A 148 8.83 -4.73 4.71
C ALA A 148 8.19 -3.64 3.82
N GLY A 149 7.03 -3.93 3.19
CA GLY A 149 6.28 -2.93 2.44
C GLY A 149 5.88 -1.73 3.31
N MET A 150 5.28 -1.99 4.49
CA MET A 150 4.88 -0.92 5.42
C MET A 150 6.07 -0.10 5.91
N LEU A 151 7.22 -0.73 6.14
CA LEU A 151 8.47 -0.06 6.49
C LEU A 151 8.91 0.89 5.37
N GLY A 152 8.82 0.46 4.10
CA GLY A 152 9.08 1.31 2.94
C GLY A 152 8.22 2.58 2.93
N SER A 153 6.92 2.43 3.17
CA SER A 153 6.02 3.58 3.32
C SER A 153 6.41 4.49 4.48
N ALA A 154 6.78 3.93 5.63
CA ALA A 154 7.07 4.72 6.83
C ALA A 154 8.39 5.51 6.72
N ILE A 155 9.41 4.99 6.04
CA ILE A 155 10.71 5.67 5.90
C ILE A 155 10.72 6.68 4.74
N ALA A 156 9.84 6.53 3.75
CA ALA A 156 9.80 7.38 2.56
C ALA A 156 9.68 8.88 2.90
N PRO A 157 8.75 9.34 3.75
CA PRO A 157 8.58 10.76 4.02
C PRO A 157 9.85 11.42 4.58
N VAL A 158 10.51 10.79 5.55
CA VAL A 158 11.70 11.34 6.21
C VAL A 158 12.89 11.39 5.25
N THR A 159 13.14 10.31 4.52
CA THR A 159 14.28 10.24 3.59
C THR A 159 14.10 11.14 2.37
N LEU A 160 12.88 11.21 1.83
CA LEU A 160 12.57 12.08 0.70
C LEU A 160 12.68 13.56 1.07
N LEU A 161 12.18 13.97 2.25
CA LEU A 161 12.32 15.35 2.71
C LEU A 161 13.79 15.69 2.99
N ALA A 162 14.55 14.77 3.58
CA ALA A 162 15.98 14.96 3.78
C ALA A 162 16.73 15.11 2.45
N MET A 163 16.49 14.27 1.46
CA MET A 163 17.08 14.41 0.13
C MET A 163 16.63 15.72 -0.55
N GLN A 164 15.37 16.10 -0.37
CA GLN A 164 14.85 17.36 -0.90
C GLN A 164 15.58 18.58 -0.34
N SER A 165 15.93 18.59 0.96
CA SER A 165 16.61 19.74 1.58
C SER A 165 18.03 19.95 1.05
N PHE A 166 18.72 18.91 0.57
CA PHE A 166 20.07 19.00 0.02
C PHE A 166 20.10 19.12 -1.51
N PHE A 167 19.19 18.45 -2.21
CA PHE A 167 19.27 18.26 -3.66
C PHE A 167 18.00 18.70 -4.42
N GLY A 168 17.04 19.31 -3.71
CA GLY A 168 15.72 19.61 -4.26
C GLY A 168 14.88 18.35 -4.53
N TRP A 169 13.61 18.53 -4.92
CA TRP A 169 12.70 17.41 -5.16
C TRP A 169 13.15 16.50 -6.32
N ARG A 170 13.80 17.08 -7.35
CA ARG A 170 14.36 16.30 -8.46
C ARG A 170 15.46 15.36 -8.00
N GLY A 171 16.38 15.86 -7.16
CA GLY A 171 17.43 15.06 -6.55
C GLY A 171 16.87 13.97 -5.64
N ALA A 172 15.76 14.22 -4.93
CA ALA A 172 15.08 13.20 -4.14
C ALA A 172 14.51 12.07 -5.01
N TYR A 173 13.93 12.37 -6.19
CA TYR A 173 13.47 11.38 -7.15
C TYR A 173 14.61 10.52 -7.69
N ILE A 174 15.72 11.16 -8.07
CA ILE A 174 16.92 10.46 -8.54
C ILE A 174 17.51 9.58 -7.41
N GLY A 175 17.60 10.11 -6.19
CA GLY A 175 18.06 9.34 -5.02
C GLY A 175 17.21 8.12 -4.73
N ALA A 176 15.89 8.25 -4.80
CA ALA A 176 14.96 7.14 -4.66
C ALA A 176 15.14 6.09 -5.77
N ALA A 177 15.35 6.54 -7.02
CA ALA A 177 15.64 5.65 -8.14
C ALA A 177 16.95 4.88 -7.92
N ILE A 178 17.99 5.53 -7.40
CA ILE A 178 19.26 4.88 -7.03
C ILE A 178 19.04 3.81 -5.96
N PHE A 179 18.22 4.05 -4.94
CA PHE A 179 17.88 3.02 -3.95
C PHE A 179 17.24 1.80 -4.60
N GLY A 180 16.31 2.00 -5.52
CA GLY A 180 15.73 0.90 -6.30
C GLY A 180 16.75 0.15 -7.15
N LEU A 181 17.66 0.88 -7.81
CA LEU A 181 18.73 0.27 -8.61
C LEU A 181 19.74 -0.52 -7.75
N ILE A 182 19.99 -0.09 -6.51
CA ILE A 182 20.80 -0.88 -5.55
C ILE A 182 20.10 -2.20 -5.22
N VAL A 183 18.80 -2.15 -4.92
CA VAL A 183 18.02 -3.38 -4.65
C VAL A 183 17.97 -4.26 -5.90
N LEU A 184 17.84 -3.67 -7.08
CA LEU A 184 17.89 -4.39 -8.36
C LEU A 184 19.23 -5.10 -8.55
N ALA A 185 20.34 -4.41 -8.30
CA ALA A 185 21.68 -5.00 -8.39
C ALA A 185 21.85 -6.17 -7.40
N VAL A 186 21.32 -6.05 -6.17
CA VAL A 186 21.31 -7.14 -5.18
C VAL A 186 20.51 -8.33 -5.68
N LEU A 187 19.33 -8.11 -6.29
CA LEU A 187 18.53 -9.19 -6.87
C LEU A 187 19.22 -9.88 -8.04
N LEU A 188 19.87 -9.10 -8.92
CA LEU A 188 20.62 -9.64 -10.06
C LEU A 188 21.85 -10.45 -9.65
N ALA A 189 22.54 -10.02 -8.58
CA ALA A 189 23.73 -10.71 -8.04
C ALA A 189 23.39 -12.05 -7.36
N GLN A 190 22.12 -12.33 -7.08
CA GLN A 190 21.72 -13.60 -6.48
C GLN A 190 21.74 -14.73 -7.52
N PRO A 191 22.37 -15.88 -7.23
CA PRO A 191 22.39 -17.01 -8.15
C PRO A 191 20.95 -17.49 -8.42
N GLU A 192 20.62 -17.72 -9.68
CA GLU A 192 19.34 -18.31 -10.03
C GLU A 192 19.25 -19.75 -9.53
N PRO A 193 18.15 -20.16 -8.93
CA PRO A 193 17.78 -21.56 -8.83
C PRO A 193 17.21 -22.02 -10.20
N ILE A 194 18.10 -22.08 -11.21
CA ILE A 194 17.75 -22.27 -12.65
C ILE A 194 17.04 -23.62 -12.92
N ALA A 195 17.27 -24.63 -12.09
CA ALA A 195 16.82 -26.00 -12.37
C ALA A 195 15.35 -26.26 -11.94
N GLU A 196 14.84 -25.63 -10.91
CA GLU A 196 13.49 -25.91 -10.39
C GLU A 196 12.41 -25.20 -11.16
N HIS A 197 12.61 -23.96 -11.55
CA HIS A 197 11.61 -23.15 -12.27
C HIS A 197 11.28 -23.71 -13.66
N ARG A 198 12.28 -24.20 -14.42
CA ARG A 198 12.04 -24.87 -15.71
C ARG A 198 11.33 -26.22 -15.58
N ARG A 199 11.51 -26.91 -14.44
CA ARG A 199 10.80 -28.17 -14.17
C ARG A 199 9.33 -27.95 -13.89
N GLU A 200 8.97 -26.87 -13.19
CA GLU A 200 7.60 -26.53 -12.82
C GLU A 200 6.78 -26.01 -14.00
N LEU A 201 7.37 -25.17 -14.85
CA LEU A 201 6.76 -24.77 -16.13
C LEU A 201 6.48 -25.98 -17.05
N ARG A 202 7.30 -27.04 -16.95
CA ARG A 202 7.11 -28.29 -17.71
C ARG A 202 6.16 -29.28 -17.04
N SER A 203 5.99 -29.24 -15.74
CA SER A 203 5.19 -30.23 -15.01
C SER A 203 3.68 -30.08 -15.17
N GLY A 204 3.21 -28.96 -15.75
CA GLY A 204 1.78 -28.77 -16.07
C GLY A 204 0.83 -28.93 -14.89
N LYS A 205 1.32 -28.90 -13.64
CA LYS A 205 0.47 -28.90 -12.46
C LYS A 205 -0.25 -27.57 -12.35
N SER A 206 -1.15 -27.35 -13.30
CA SER A 206 -2.23 -26.39 -13.18
C SER A 206 -2.91 -26.62 -11.82
N ARG A 207 -2.94 -25.59 -10.99
CA ARG A 207 -3.87 -25.57 -9.85
C ARG A 207 -5.22 -26.03 -10.36
N ALA A 208 -5.80 -27.03 -9.70
CA ALA A 208 -7.18 -27.42 -9.95
C ALA A 208 -8.03 -26.15 -10.06
N PRO A 209 -8.88 -26.01 -11.10
CA PRO A 209 -9.76 -24.85 -11.22
C PRO A 209 -10.55 -24.79 -9.91
N GLY A 210 -10.36 -23.74 -9.11
CA GLY A 210 -11.28 -23.44 -8.04
C GLY A 210 -12.68 -23.43 -8.64
N ALA A 211 -13.67 -23.96 -7.94
CA ALA A 211 -15.04 -24.02 -8.44
C ALA A 211 -15.37 -22.72 -9.16
N ALA A 212 -15.71 -22.79 -10.45
CA ALA A 212 -15.96 -21.62 -11.28
C ALA A 212 -17.18 -20.89 -10.67
N ILE A 213 -16.89 -19.87 -9.84
CA ILE A 213 -17.95 -19.03 -9.30
C ILE A 213 -18.46 -18.20 -10.48
N GLY A 214 -19.77 -18.32 -10.73
CA GLY A 214 -20.40 -17.47 -11.72
C GLY A 214 -20.25 -16.00 -11.33
N TRP A 215 -20.05 -15.10 -12.32
CA TRP A 215 -19.93 -13.66 -12.12
C TRP A 215 -21.06 -13.06 -11.27
N ARG A 216 -22.27 -13.68 -11.31
CA ARG A 216 -23.44 -13.29 -10.50
C ARG A 216 -23.17 -13.35 -9.00
N PHE A 217 -22.33 -14.23 -8.53
CA PHE A 217 -21.94 -14.30 -7.12
C PHE A 217 -21.10 -13.09 -6.71
N LEU A 218 -20.21 -12.62 -7.58
CA LEU A 218 -19.36 -11.46 -7.29
C LEU A 218 -20.16 -10.17 -7.12
N VAL A 219 -21.31 -10.07 -7.79
CA VAL A 219 -22.23 -8.92 -7.65
C VAL A 219 -23.28 -9.10 -6.53
N ALA A 220 -23.15 -10.15 -5.72
CA ALA A 220 -24.02 -10.32 -4.56
C ALA A 220 -23.85 -9.15 -3.57
N PRO A 221 -24.94 -8.66 -2.93
CA PRO A 221 -24.89 -7.49 -2.04
C PRO A 221 -23.83 -7.58 -0.95
N THR A 222 -23.60 -8.75 -0.38
CA THR A 222 -22.58 -8.99 0.65
C THR A 222 -21.16 -8.80 0.12
N ILE A 223 -20.88 -9.16 -1.13
CA ILE A 223 -19.58 -8.98 -1.78
C ILE A 223 -19.39 -7.50 -2.17
N LEU A 224 -20.44 -6.85 -2.71
CA LEU A 224 -20.39 -5.42 -3.06
C LEU A 224 -20.20 -4.53 -1.82
N ILE A 225 -20.78 -4.88 -0.67
CA ILE A 225 -20.52 -4.18 0.60
C ILE A 225 -19.04 -4.27 0.98
N ASN A 226 -18.41 -5.44 0.83
CA ASN A 226 -16.98 -5.58 1.08
C ASN A 226 -16.13 -4.80 0.05
N LEU A 227 -16.51 -4.80 -1.22
CA LEU A 227 -15.88 -3.96 -2.25
C LEU A 227 -15.95 -2.47 -1.88
N ALA A 228 -17.13 -1.99 -1.47
CA ALA A 228 -17.33 -0.61 -1.01
C ALA A 228 -16.47 -0.31 0.23
N PHE A 229 -16.38 -1.23 1.18
CA PHE A 229 -15.51 -1.11 2.36
C PHE A 229 -14.04 -0.90 1.97
N PHE A 230 -13.51 -1.71 1.05
CA PHE A 230 -12.15 -1.57 0.54
C PHE A 230 -11.95 -0.23 -0.19
N THR A 231 -12.92 0.16 -1.02
CA THR A 231 -12.90 1.44 -1.75
C THR A 231 -12.86 2.63 -0.80
N LEU A 232 -13.74 2.67 0.20
CA LEU A 232 -13.82 3.77 1.18
C LEU A 232 -12.57 3.84 2.06
N THR A 233 -12.05 2.68 2.50
CA THR A 233 -10.80 2.63 3.28
C THR A 233 -9.63 3.15 2.46
N ALA A 234 -9.53 2.77 1.19
CA ALA A 234 -8.48 3.25 0.30
C ALA A 234 -8.63 4.74 -0.03
N LEU A 235 -9.86 5.21 -0.22
CA LEU A 235 -10.17 6.62 -0.44
C LEU A 235 -9.64 7.50 0.70
N THR A 236 -9.94 7.11 1.94
CA THR A 236 -9.47 7.84 3.14
C THR A 236 -7.95 7.75 3.31
N GLY A 237 -7.39 6.54 3.25
CA GLY A 237 -5.96 6.30 3.49
C GLY A 237 -5.08 7.00 2.45
N ASN A 238 -5.36 6.84 1.16
CA ASN A 238 -4.57 7.48 0.11
C ASN A 238 -4.71 9.00 0.13
N GLY A 239 -5.90 9.52 0.42
CA GLY A 239 -6.14 10.96 0.53
C GLY A 239 -5.32 11.58 1.66
N LEU A 240 -5.41 11.05 2.87
CA LEU A 240 -4.63 11.52 4.02
C LEU A 240 -3.14 11.36 3.80
N ASN A 241 -2.68 10.19 3.34
CA ASN A 241 -1.26 9.96 3.09
C ASN A 241 -0.65 10.96 2.11
N THR A 242 -1.43 11.39 1.09
CA THR A 242 -0.95 12.32 0.07
C THR A 242 -1.01 13.78 0.51
N TYR A 243 -2.09 14.17 1.20
CA TYR A 243 -2.38 15.60 1.43
C TYR A 243 -2.19 16.06 2.87
N LEU A 244 -1.91 15.18 3.84
CA LEU A 244 -1.75 15.54 5.25
C LEU A 244 -0.77 16.69 5.46
N ILE A 245 0.41 16.61 4.84
CA ILE A 245 1.49 17.62 5.01
C ILE A 245 1.04 18.99 4.53
N VAL A 246 0.52 19.04 3.31
CA VAL A 246 0.10 20.33 2.70
C VAL A 246 -1.17 20.88 3.37
N ALA A 247 -2.07 20.01 3.85
CA ALA A 247 -3.26 20.42 4.57
C ALA A 247 -2.94 21.04 5.93
N LEU A 248 -2.04 20.42 6.70
CA LEU A 248 -1.57 20.95 7.99
C LEU A 248 -0.83 22.27 7.80
N GLY A 249 0.02 22.37 6.78
CA GLY A 249 0.70 23.62 6.43
C GLY A 249 -0.26 24.73 6.06
N ALA A 250 -1.26 24.45 5.21
CA ALA A 250 -2.25 25.44 4.78
C ALA A 250 -3.25 25.83 5.87
N LEU A 251 -3.59 24.93 6.80
CA LEU A 251 -4.59 25.15 7.83
C LEU A 251 -4.03 25.83 9.08
N TYR A 252 -2.85 25.39 9.53
CA TYR A 252 -2.26 25.79 10.80
C TYR A 252 -0.84 26.39 10.66
N GLY A 253 -0.32 26.51 9.45
CA GLY A 253 1.07 26.94 9.27
C GLY A 253 2.08 25.92 9.80
N THR A 254 1.69 24.66 9.97
CA THR A 254 2.56 23.61 10.52
C THR A 254 3.82 23.48 9.67
N PRO A 255 5.03 23.57 10.26
CA PRO A 255 6.27 23.39 9.52
C PRO A 255 6.32 22.03 8.81
N ALA A 256 6.81 22.00 7.56
CA ALA A 256 6.85 20.80 6.74
C ALA A 256 7.57 19.63 7.46
N ALA A 257 8.61 19.92 8.24
CA ALA A 257 9.32 18.91 9.02
C ALA A 257 8.41 18.24 10.07
N ILE A 258 7.60 19.01 10.80
CA ILE A 258 6.66 18.48 11.81
C ILE A 258 5.53 17.68 11.13
N ALA A 259 4.95 18.24 10.05
CA ALA A 259 3.89 17.56 9.30
C ALA A 259 4.39 16.22 8.67
N ASN A 260 5.65 16.19 8.26
CA ASN A 260 6.30 14.98 7.74
C ASN A 260 6.53 13.91 8.84
N ILE A 261 6.94 14.34 10.05
CA ILE A 261 7.02 13.43 11.22
C ILE A 261 5.61 12.91 11.58
N ALA A 262 4.58 13.74 11.50
CA ALA A 262 3.20 13.32 11.72
C ALA A 262 2.75 12.26 10.71
N LEU A 263 3.06 12.45 9.41
CA LEU A 263 2.81 11.43 8.39
C LEU A 263 3.60 10.14 8.64
N THR A 264 4.87 10.25 8.99
CA THR A 264 5.70 9.09 9.35
C THR A 264 5.12 8.33 10.55
N SER A 265 4.65 9.06 11.59
CA SER A 265 3.99 8.48 12.75
C SER A 265 2.71 7.74 12.37
N LEU A 266 1.87 8.32 11.50
CA LEU A 266 0.67 7.68 10.97
C LEU A 266 1.01 6.35 10.27
N LEU A 267 2.00 6.34 9.39
CA LEU A 267 2.39 5.17 8.59
C LEU A 267 3.06 4.08 9.46
N ALA A 268 3.98 4.46 10.34
CA ALA A 268 4.67 3.52 11.22
C ALA A 268 3.69 2.87 12.23
N MET A 269 2.82 3.68 12.83
CA MET A 269 1.82 3.19 13.77
C MET A 269 0.72 2.37 13.07
N ASN A 270 0.43 2.64 11.78
CA ASN A 270 -0.42 1.77 10.98
C ASN A 270 0.18 0.37 10.83
N ALA A 271 1.48 0.26 10.54
CA ALA A 271 2.18 -1.02 10.46
C ALA A 271 2.12 -1.80 11.79
N ILE A 272 2.35 -1.10 12.92
CA ILE A 272 2.23 -1.70 14.25
C ILE A 272 0.78 -2.12 14.53
N GLY A 273 -0.18 -1.30 14.13
CA GLY A 273 -1.60 -1.59 14.25
C GLY A 273 -2.01 -2.86 13.51
N VAL A 274 -1.48 -3.10 12.31
CA VAL A 274 -1.73 -4.35 11.55
C VAL A 274 -1.22 -5.58 12.31
N LEU A 275 -0.03 -5.52 12.89
CA LEU A 275 0.50 -6.63 13.69
C LEU A 275 -0.37 -6.90 14.92
N ALA A 276 -0.72 -5.85 15.67
CA ALA A 276 -1.62 -5.94 16.81
C ALA A 276 -3.01 -6.45 16.42
N GLY A 277 -3.55 -5.96 15.30
CA GLY A 277 -4.81 -6.38 14.72
C GLY A 277 -4.83 -7.85 14.33
N GLY A 278 -3.71 -8.39 13.81
CA GLY A 278 -3.56 -9.81 13.51
C GLY A 278 -3.68 -10.70 14.76
N VAL A 279 -3.04 -10.29 15.85
CA VAL A 279 -3.16 -10.99 17.16
C VAL A 279 -4.59 -10.89 17.70
N LEU A 280 -5.20 -9.71 17.60
CA LEU A 280 -6.55 -9.46 18.10
C LEU A 280 -7.60 -10.24 17.30
N ALA A 281 -7.50 -10.26 15.96
CA ALA A 281 -8.38 -11.01 15.07
C ALA A 281 -8.30 -12.54 15.29
N GLY A 282 -7.15 -13.04 15.74
CA GLY A 282 -6.99 -14.45 16.13
C GLY A 282 -7.66 -14.81 17.47
N ARG A 283 -7.87 -13.81 18.37
CA ARG A 283 -8.43 -14.01 19.70
C ARG A 283 -9.92 -13.65 19.81
N ILE A 284 -10.35 -12.65 19.06
CA ILE A 284 -11.71 -12.10 19.14
C ILE A 284 -12.46 -12.40 17.84
N ARG A 285 -13.57 -13.12 17.94
CA ARG A 285 -14.40 -13.50 16.78
C ARG A 285 -15.27 -12.36 16.24
N GLN A 286 -15.40 -11.26 16.98
CA GLN A 286 -16.22 -10.10 16.61
C GLN A 286 -15.45 -9.15 15.68
N HIS A 287 -15.02 -9.63 14.52
CA HIS A 287 -14.20 -8.89 13.56
C HIS A 287 -14.82 -7.57 13.12
N ALA A 288 -16.15 -7.53 12.97
CA ALA A 288 -16.86 -6.31 12.59
C ALA A 288 -16.79 -5.23 13.70
N LEU A 289 -16.82 -5.63 14.99
CA LEU A 289 -16.66 -4.67 16.08
C LEU A 289 -15.25 -4.09 16.11
N ILE A 290 -14.22 -4.92 15.92
CA ILE A 290 -12.83 -4.44 15.82
C ILE A 290 -12.68 -3.45 14.68
N ALA A 291 -13.20 -3.79 13.49
CA ALA A 291 -13.12 -2.90 12.33
C ALA A 291 -13.90 -1.59 12.56
N ALA A 292 -15.12 -1.67 13.09
CA ALA A 292 -15.94 -0.50 13.36
C ALA A 292 -15.30 0.42 14.42
N SER A 293 -14.81 -0.13 15.54
CA SER A 293 -14.15 0.66 16.60
C SER A 293 -12.88 1.34 16.10
N GLY A 294 -12.02 0.62 15.37
CA GLY A 294 -10.81 1.18 14.81
C GLY A 294 -11.08 2.34 13.84
N LEU A 295 -12.06 2.18 12.93
CA LEU A 295 -12.44 3.25 12.00
C LEU A 295 -13.12 4.43 12.71
N THR A 296 -13.92 4.18 13.74
CA THR A 296 -14.54 5.25 14.54
C THR A 296 -13.47 6.07 15.26
N VAL A 297 -12.51 5.41 15.91
CA VAL A 297 -11.38 6.11 16.57
C VAL A 297 -10.57 6.90 15.54
N ALA A 298 -10.21 6.28 14.41
CA ALA A 298 -9.45 6.96 13.37
C ALA A 298 -10.21 8.18 12.81
N GLY A 299 -11.50 8.05 12.52
CA GLY A 299 -12.33 9.15 12.04
C GLY A 299 -12.47 10.27 13.07
N ALA A 300 -12.72 9.95 14.35
CA ALA A 300 -12.83 10.92 15.43
C ALA A 300 -11.51 11.69 15.64
N VAL A 301 -10.39 10.99 15.66
CA VAL A 301 -9.06 11.60 15.80
C VAL A 301 -8.74 12.49 14.59
N THR A 302 -9.05 12.04 13.38
CA THR A 302 -8.87 12.82 12.16
C THR A 302 -9.73 14.09 12.16
N ALA A 303 -10.99 14.01 12.61
CA ALA A 303 -11.84 15.18 12.79
C ALA A 303 -11.28 16.16 13.82
N LEU A 304 -10.78 15.64 14.96
CA LEU A 304 -10.14 16.46 16.01
C LEU A 304 -8.92 17.24 15.47
N ILE A 305 -8.07 16.60 14.67
CA ILE A 305 -6.93 17.25 14.01
C ILE A 305 -7.40 18.36 13.05
N GLY A 306 -8.54 18.17 12.37
CA GLY A 306 -9.13 19.19 11.50
C GLY A 306 -9.79 20.36 12.26
N LEU A 307 -10.17 20.16 13.52
CA LEU A 307 -10.85 21.17 14.34
C LEU A 307 -9.89 22.11 15.07
N PHE A 308 -8.78 21.60 15.58
CA PHE A 308 -7.91 22.30 16.51
C PHE A 308 -6.48 22.40 15.98
N ASP A 309 -5.87 23.56 16.23
CA ASP A 309 -4.42 23.72 16.08
C ASP A 309 -3.75 23.08 17.30
N LEU A 310 -3.07 21.97 17.05
CA LEU A 310 -2.53 21.12 18.10
C LEU A 310 -1.03 21.35 18.29
N PRO A 311 -0.51 21.34 19.51
CA PRO A 311 0.93 21.29 19.75
C PRO A 311 1.56 20.10 19.03
N SER A 312 2.77 20.30 18.48
CA SER A 312 3.44 19.34 17.59
C SER A 312 3.50 17.92 18.16
N ALA A 313 3.80 17.77 19.47
CA ALA A 313 3.86 16.46 20.11
C ALA A 313 2.49 15.75 20.13
N LEU A 314 1.41 16.50 20.39
CA LEU A 314 0.05 15.96 20.40
C LEU A 314 -0.42 15.62 18.99
N LEU A 315 -0.12 16.46 17.99
CA LEU A 315 -0.40 16.22 16.59
C LEU A 315 0.27 14.91 16.12
N ILE A 316 1.55 14.72 16.41
CA ILE A 316 2.30 13.50 16.07
C ILE A 316 1.70 12.27 16.77
N GLY A 317 1.36 12.40 18.05
CA GLY A 317 0.72 11.32 18.81
C GLY A 317 -0.65 10.94 18.27
N LEU A 318 -1.49 11.92 17.93
CA LEU A 318 -2.84 11.68 17.41
C LEU A 318 -2.82 11.14 15.98
N THR A 319 -1.94 11.63 15.12
CA THR A 319 -1.77 11.03 13.79
C THR A 319 -1.30 9.58 13.89
N GLY A 320 -0.38 9.27 14.81
CA GLY A 320 0.02 7.90 15.12
C GLY A 320 -1.14 7.06 15.64
N LEU A 321 -1.96 7.57 16.55
CA LEU A 321 -3.16 6.87 17.06
C LEU A 321 -4.16 6.58 15.93
N SER A 322 -4.39 7.54 15.03
CA SER A 322 -5.23 7.33 13.85
C SER A 322 -4.67 6.21 12.96
N GLY A 323 -3.37 6.23 12.67
CA GLY A 323 -2.70 5.18 11.91
C GLY A 323 -2.83 3.81 12.57
N PHE A 324 -2.54 3.71 13.86
CA PHE A 324 -2.68 2.46 14.63
C PHE A 324 -4.11 1.91 14.58
N ALA A 325 -5.10 2.77 14.78
CA ALA A 325 -6.51 2.39 14.75
C ALA A 325 -6.94 1.86 13.39
N VAL A 326 -6.51 2.49 12.29
CA VAL A 326 -6.73 1.98 10.93
C VAL A 326 -6.04 0.64 10.73
N GLY A 327 -4.78 0.50 11.14
CA GLY A 327 -4.02 -0.74 11.03
C GLY A 327 -4.69 -1.92 11.72
N LEU A 328 -5.24 -1.71 12.92
CA LEU A 328 -6.01 -2.73 13.65
C LEU A 328 -7.16 -3.33 12.82
N THR A 329 -7.72 -2.55 11.88
CA THR A 329 -8.90 -2.99 11.11
C THR A 329 -8.55 -4.01 10.02
N TYR A 330 -7.34 -3.98 9.46
CA TYR A 330 -7.01 -4.73 8.24
C TYR A 330 -7.16 -6.25 8.39
N PRO A 331 -6.61 -6.91 9.41
CA PRO A 331 -6.80 -8.35 9.57
C PRO A 331 -8.27 -8.75 9.82
N SER A 332 -8.99 -7.94 10.57
CA SER A 332 -10.43 -8.16 10.82
C SER A 332 -11.26 -8.00 9.56
N ARG A 333 -10.95 -7.02 8.72
CA ARG A 333 -11.55 -6.85 7.39
C ARG A 333 -11.37 -8.09 6.51
N ASP A 334 -10.15 -8.64 6.47
CA ASP A 334 -9.86 -9.82 5.66
C ASP A 334 -10.64 -11.05 6.16
N MET A 335 -10.84 -11.15 7.47
CA MET A 335 -11.69 -12.18 8.07
C MET A 335 -13.18 -12.00 7.71
N LEU A 336 -13.67 -10.76 7.55
CA LEU A 336 -15.04 -10.48 7.08
C LEU A 336 -15.23 -10.96 5.64
N VAL A 337 -14.29 -10.70 4.74
CA VAL A 337 -14.32 -11.22 3.36
C VAL A 337 -14.30 -12.75 3.35
N ARG A 338 -13.40 -13.35 4.14
CA ARG A 338 -13.31 -14.81 4.25
C ARG A 338 -14.62 -15.45 4.69
N ALA A 339 -15.32 -14.82 5.60
CA ALA A 339 -16.55 -15.35 6.18
C ALA A 339 -17.74 -15.37 5.21
N VAL A 340 -17.70 -14.59 4.09
CA VAL A 340 -18.73 -14.58 3.04
C VAL A 340 -18.27 -15.35 1.79
N THR A 341 -17.07 -15.91 1.81
CA THR A 341 -16.46 -16.57 0.65
C THR A 341 -16.68 -18.08 0.71
N PRO A 342 -17.32 -18.71 -0.30
CA PRO A 342 -17.47 -20.16 -0.37
C PRO A 342 -16.11 -20.89 -0.43
N PRO A 343 -16.06 -22.14 0.04
CA PRO A 343 -14.87 -22.98 -0.11
C PRO A 343 -14.42 -23.09 -1.57
N GLY A 344 -13.12 -22.90 -1.83
CA GLY A 344 -12.53 -22.93 -3.18
C GLY A 344 -12.63 -21.64 -4.00
N ALA A 345 -13.32 -20.60 -3.51
CA ALA A 345 -13.59 -19.35 -4.22
C ALA A 345 -12.78 -18.16 -3.68
N PHE A 346 -11.93 -18.40 -2.70
CA PHE A 346 -11.26 -17.31 -1.97
C PHE A 346 -10.46 -16.37 -2.90
N GLY A 347 -9.73 -16.94 -3.87
CA GLY A 347 -8.95 -16.13 -4.81
C GLY A 347 -9.80 -15.20 -5.68
N ALA A 348 -10.92 -15.69 -6.20
CA ALA A 348 -11.80 -14.90 -7.06
C ALA A 348 -12.50 -13.78 -6.27
N VAL A 349 -13.05 -14.10 -5.09
CA VAL A 349 -13.77 -13.12 -4.25
C VAL A 349 -12.80 -12.08 -3.69
N PHE A 350 -11.67 -12.52 -3.14
CA PHE A 350 -10.69 -11.60 -2.56
C PHE A 350 -10.06 -10.71 -3.65
N GLY A 351 -9.75 -11.29 -4.82
CA GLY A 351 -9.27 -10.53 -5.98
C GLY A 351 -10.27 -9.45 -6.40
N PHE A 352 -11.56 -9.80 -6.54
CA PHE A 352 -12.60 -8.84 -6.90
C PHE A 352 -12.74 -7.73 -5.85
N VAL A 353 -12.87 -8.09 -4.57
CA VAL A 353 -13.02 -7.11 -3.48
C VAL A 353 -11.79 -6.19 -3.38
N SER A 354 -10.60 -6.72 -3.61
CA SER A 354 -9.34 -5.95 -3.58
C SER A 354 -9.26 -4.90 -4.70
N THR A 355 -10.02 -5.03 -5.79
CA THR A 355 -10.08 -3.96 -6.81
C THR A 355 -10.62 -2.66 -6.23
N GLY A 356 -11.39 -2.71 -5.14
CA GLY A 356 -11.83 -1.55 -4.40
C GLY A 356 -10.67 -0.65 -3.95
N PHE A 357 -9.51 -1.21 -3.61
CA PHE A 357 -8.33 -0.40 -3.29
C PHE A 357 -7.90 0.46 -4.47
N ASN A 358 -7.83 -0.13 -5.66
CA ASN A 358 -7.41 0.62 -6.85
C ASN A 358 -8.44 1.70 -7.21
N ILE A 359 -9.74 1.41 -7.05
CA ILE A 359 -10.81 2.39 -7.27
C ILE A 359 -10.66 3.56 -6.28
N GLY A 360 -10.58 3.29 -4.98
CA GLY A 360 -10.41 4.32 -3.95
C GLY A 360 -9.11 5.11 -4.13
N ALA A 361 -8.00 4.43 -4.41
CA ALA A 361 -6.70 5.05 -4.63
C ALA A 361 -6.63 5.90 -5.90
N SER A 362 -7.45 5.60 -6.93
CA SER A 362 -7.54 6.41 -8.15
C SER A 362 -8.38 7.67 -7.95
N ILE A 363 -9.44 7.59 -7.13
CA ILE A 363 -10.37 8.69 -6.88
C ILE A 363 -9.81 9.65 -5.82
N ALA A 364 -9.17 9.12 -4.77
CA ALA A 364 -8.70 9.91 -3.63
C ALA A 364 -7.87 11.13 -4.03
N PRO A 365 -6.81 11.02 -4.84
CA PRO A 365 -5.96 12.17 -5.15
C PRO A 365 -6.73 13.31 -5.80
N ILE A 366 -7.72 13.00 -6.65
CA ILE A 366 -8.53 14.00 -7.33
C ILE A 366 -9.43 14.73 -6.33
N VAL A 367 -10.19 14.00 -5.50
CA VAL A 367 -11.14 14.59 -4.54
C VAL A 367 -10.41 15.46 -3.53
N TYR A 368 -9.31 14.98 -2.97
CA TYR A 368 -8.52 15.73 -1.99
C TYR A 368 -7.76 16.89 -2.63
N GLY A 369 -7.30 16.73 -3.87
CA GLY A 369 -6.70 17.81 -4.67
C GLY A 369 -7.68 18.96 -4.92
N MET A 370 -8.94 18.64 -5.29
CA MET A 370 -10.00 19.63 -5.47
C MET A 370 -10.30 20.40 -4.17
N LEU A 371 -10.31 19.72 -3.01
CA LEU A 371 -10.49 20.41 -1.72
C LEU A 371 -9.34 21.39 -1.45
N MET A 372 -8.11 21.02 -1.76
CA MET A 372 -6.96 21.92 -1.61
C MET A 372 -7.00 23.10 -2.58
N ASP A 373 -7.38 22.88 -3.84
CA ASP A 373 -7.49 23.94 -4.85
C ASP A 373 -8.61 24.95 -4.51
N GLN A 374 -9.69 24.46 -3.88
CA GLN A 374 -10.79 25.30 -3.38
C GLN A 374 -10.45 26.02 -2.06
N ARG A 375 -9.19 25.94 -1.60
CA ARG A 375 -8.74 26.51 -0.31
C ARG A 375 -9.53 25.98 0.90
N GLN A 376 -9.90 24.72 0.85
CA GLN A 376 -10.62 24.02 1.92
C GLN A 376 -9.74 22.93 2.59
N PRO A 377 -8.57 23.25 3.16
CA PRO A 377 -7.69 22.24 3.76
C PRO A 377 -8.34 21.53 4.94
N ARG A 378 -9.24 22.18 5.67
CA ARG A 378 -10.05 21.58 6.75
C ARG A 378 -10.99 20.51 6.21
N GLY A 379 -11.49 20.67 5.00
CA GLY A 379 -12.34 19.70 4.31
C GLY A 379 -11.68 18.33 4.15
N ILE A 380 -10.36 18.26 4.04
CA ILE A 380 -9.59 17.01 3.96
C ILE A 380 -9.85 16.15 5.20
N PHE A 381 -9.78 16.73 6.39
CA PHE A 381 -9.98 16.01 7.66
C PHE A 381 -11.44 15.60 7.86
N PHE A 382 -12.37 16.50 7.58
CA PHE A 382 -13.80 16.21 7.74
C PHE A 382 -14.33 15.22 6.70
N PHE A 383 -13.86 15.32 5.46
CA PHE A 383 -14.21 14.33 4.44
C PHE A 383 -13.67 12.95 4.80
N SER A 384 -12.41 12.85 5.28
CA SER A 384 -11.83 11.59 5.75
C SER A 384 -12.61 11.01 6.93
N ALA A 385 -13.01 11.84 7.89
CA ALA A 385 -13.80 11.41 9.04
C ALA A 385 -15.20 10.93 8.62
N ALA A 386 -15.87 11.67 7.74
CA ALA A 386 -17.18 11.30 7.20
C ALA A 386 -17.13 9.96 6.43
N VAL A 387 -16.13 9.79 5.55
CA VAL A 387 -15.93 8.53 4.82
C VAL A 387 -15.64 7.38 5.78
N SER A 388 -14.86 7.60 6.85
CA SER A 388 -14.62 6.59 7.89
C SER A 388 -15.92 6.17 8.59
N LEU A 389 -16.81 7.10 8.90
CA LEU A 389 -18.12 6.80 9.48
C LEU A 389 -19.03 6.03 8.50
N VAL A 390 -19.03 6.41 7.21
CA VAL A 390 -19.72 5.64 6.17
C VAL A 390 -19.16 4.24 6.08
N CYS A 391 -17.85 4.09 6.21
CA CYS A 391 -17.18 2.79 6.20
C CYS A 391 -17.62 1.92 7.40
N VAL A 392 -17.79 2.52 8.59
CA VAL A 392 -18.36 1.84 9.78
C VAL A 392 -19.77 1.30 9.48
N SER A 393 -20.61 2.07 8.81
CA SER A 393 -21.97 1.62 8.47
C SER A 393 -21.98 0.43 7.52
N THR A 394 -21.02 0.32 6.59
CA THR A 394 -20.90 -0.86 5.73
C THR A 394 -20.59 -2.14 6.51
N VAL A 395 -19.75 -2.04 7.55
CA VAL A 395 -19.41 -3.17 8.42
C VAL A 395 -20.60 -3.59 9.29
N THR A 396 -21.31 -2.64 9.88
CA THR A 396 -22.44 -2.92 10.78
C THR A 396 -23.67 -3.44 10.03
N PHE A 397 -23.93 -2.94 8.82
CA PHE A 397 -25.03 -3.41 7.98
C PHE A 397 -24.82 -4.86 7.50
N GLY A 398 -23.58 -5.26 7.22
CA GLY A 398 -23.23 -6.64 6.92
C GLY A 398 -23.51 -7.61 8.08
N LEU A 399 -23.46 -7.14 9.33
CA LEU A 399 -23.81 -7.92 10.52
C LEU A 399 -25.33 -8.11 10.70
N SER A 400 -26.11 -7.07 10.47
CA SER A 400 -27.57 -7.13 10.67
C SER A 400 -28.24 -8.10 9.70
N ARG A 401 -27.78 -8.17 8.45
CA ARG A 401 -28.27 -9.13 7.46
C ARG A 401 -27.92 -10.59 7.82
N ARG A 402 -26.75 -10.86 8.39
CA ARG A 402 -26.37 -12.21 8.84
C ARG A 402 -27.18 -12.74 10.03
N ARG A 403 -27.83 -11.86 10.80
CA ARG A 403 -28.73 -12.25 11.91
C ARG A 403 -30.15 -12.52 11.40
N ALA A 404 -30.45 -12.08 10.20
CA ALA A 404 -31.77 -12.23 9.58
C ALA A 404 -31.85 -13.42 8.60
N GLU A 405 -30.72 -13.97 8.15
CA GLU A 405 -30.55 -15.22 7.41
C GLU A 405 -30.20 -16.37 8.39
#